data_e5455d95a082ac3baa18c8ada9d602e3
#
_entry.id   e5455d95a082ac3baa18c8ada9d602e3
#
_cell.length_a   1.000
_cell.length_b   1.000
_cell.length_c   1.000
_cell.angle_alpha   90.00
_cell.angle_beta   90.00
_cell.angle_gamma   90.00
#
_symmetry.space_group_name_H-M   'P 1'
#
loop_
_entity.id
_entity.type
_entity.pdbx_description
1 polymer ?
#
loop_
_entity_poly.entity_id
_entity_poly.type
_entity_poly.pdbx_seq_one_letter_code
_entity_poly.pdbx_strand_id
1 'polypeptide(L)'
;MNAFMKSIDTKLLGRKTYEVSRRMGAKFDSHSRSIVFSRHPPPDAPSGVEFVNDAIGPFVSRLRAQPGKDIWLMGGGEIIASFLDAQAIDEFVISVVPVFIGDGIPLIARRHRHVPLELHSIDRFEDGVVQLHYRVQKQP
;
A
#
# COMPACT_ATOMS: atom_id res chain seq x y z
N MET A 1 13.42 -7.51 -12.51
CA MET A 1 12.36 -7.36 -11.49
C MET A 1 12.89 -7.87 -10.16
N ASN A 2 12.81 -7.05 -9.10
CA ASN A 2 13.34 -7.45 -7.79
C ASN A 2 12.44 -8.49 -7.10
N ALA A 3 12.95 -9.08 -6.01
CA ALA A 3 12.24 -10.15 -5.30
C ALA A 3 10.88 -9.70 -4.77
N PHE A 4 10.78 -8.46 -4.31
CA PHE A 4 9.51 -7.92 -3.80
C PHE A 4 8.44 -7.88 -4.90
N MET A 5 8.78 -7.33 -6.06
CA MET A 5 7.82 -7.23 -7.18
C MET A 5 7.37 -8.61 -7.67
N LYS A 6 8.22 -9.62 -7.55
CA LYS A 6 7.88 -11.00 -7.90
C LYS A 6 6.96 -11.66 -6.87
N SER A 7 6.96 -11.16 -5.63
CA SER A 7 6.16 -11.72 -4.55
C SER A 7 4.71 -11.25 -4.55
N ILE A 8 4.39 -10.22 -5.34
CA ILE A 8 3.05 -9.63 -5.38
C ILE A 8 2.37 -9.86 -6.73
N ASP A 9 1.06 -9.91 -6.73
CA ASP A 9 0.27 -9.97 -7.96
C ASP A 9 -0.87 -8.95 -7.98
N THR A 10 -1.07 -8.24 -6.88
CA THR A 10 -2.14 -7.25 -6.75
C THR A 10 -1.61 -6.01 -6.04
N LYS A 11 -1.93 -4.84 -6.59
CA LYS A 11 -1.58 -3.53 -6.02
C LYS A 11 -2.87 -2.80 -5.66
N LEU A 12 -2.90 -2.23 -4.47
CA LEU A 12 -4.01 -1.39 -4.02
C LEU A 12 -3.50 0.03 -3.84
N LEU A 13 -4.23 1.00 -4.37
CA LEU A 13 -3.85 2.41 -4.31
C LEU A 13 -5.04 3.27 -3.91
N GLY A 14 -4.75 4.37 -3.22
CA GLY A 14 -5.72 5.45 -3.09
C GLY A 14 -5.72 6.32 -4.36
N ARG A 15 -6.78 7.11 -4.53
CA ARG A 15 -6.95 7.94 -5.73
C ARG A 15 -5.79 8.92 -5.95
N LYS A 16 -5.37 9.62 -4.89
CA LYS A 16 -4.28 10.60 -5.01
C LYS A 16 -2.97 9.96 -5.43
N THR A 17 -2.64 8.82 -4.86
CA THR A 17 -1.42 8.07 -5.22
C THR A 17 -1.48 7.64 -6.67
N TYR A 18 -2.63 7.17 -7.13
CA TYR A 18 -2.82 6.79 -8.52
C TYR A 18 -2.61 8.00 -9.46
N GLU A 19 -3.22 9.14 -9.15
CA GLU A 19 -3.08 10.34 -9.98
C GLU A 19 -1.64 10.84 -10.06
N VAL A 20 -0.93 10.87 -8.91
CA VAL A 20 0.49 11.26 -8.88
C VAL A 20 1.34 10.27 -9.67
N SER A 21 1.10 8.98 -9.52
CA SER A 21 1.84 7.95 -10.25
C SER A 21 1.66 8.10 -11.76
N ARG A 22 0.45 8.38 -12.22
CA ARG A 22 0.19 8.62 -13.64
C ARG A 22 0.94 9.85 -14.15
N ARG A 23 0.92 10.94 -13.40
CA ARG A 23 1.66 12.17 -13.78
C ARG A 23 3.16 11.95 -13.87
N MET A 24 3.69 11.04 -13.06
CA MET A 24 5.11 10.68 -13.07
C MET A 24 5.46 9.64 -14.15
N GLY A 25 4.49 9.27 -14.97
CA GLY A 25 4.70 8.35 -16.09
C GLY A 25 4.62 6.87 -15.73
N ALA A 26 4.08 6.53 -14.57
CA ALA A 26 3.91 5.13 -14.21
C ALA A 26 2.94 4.44 -15.16
N LYS A 27 3.31 3.24 -15.57
CA LYS A 27 2.46 2.39 -16.41
C LYS A 27 1.87 1.28 -15.56
N PHE A 28 0.58 1.07 -15.72
CA PHE A 28 -0.13 0.00 -15.05
C PHE A 28 -0.31 -1.14 -16.06
N ASP A 29 0.59 -2.10 -15.98
CA ASP A 29 0.66 -3.18 -16.96
C ASP A 29 -0.09 -4.43 -16.49
N SER A 30 -0.04 -5.47 -17.32
CA SER A 30 -0.78 -6.71 -17.10
C SER A 30 -0.09 -7.71 -16.17
N HIS A 31 1.10 -7.37 -15.63
CA HIS A 31 1.83 -8.30 -14.75
C HIS A 31 1.19 -8.41 -13.36
N SER A 32 0.45 -7.39 -12.95
CA SER A 32 -0.27 -7.40 -11.68
C SER A 32 -1.57 -6.64 -11.80
N ARG A 33 -2.58 -7.05 -11.01
CA ARG A 33 -3.81 -6.28 -10.90
C ARG A 33 -3.52 -4.97 -10.20
N SER A 34 -4.12 -3.89 -10.69
CA SER A 34 -4.07 -2.58 -10.04
C SER A 34 -5.48 -2.16 -9.71
N ILE A 35 -5.75 -1.97 -8.43
CA ILE A 35 -7.08 -1.62 -7.92
C ILE A 35 -6.97 -0.29 -7.19
N VAL A 36 -7.77 0.69 -7.62
CA VAL A 36 -7.77 2.04 -7.07
C VAL A 36 -9.07 2.27 -6.32
N PHE A 37 -8.95 2.69 -5.06
CA PHE A 37 -10.11 3.09 -4.26
C PHE A 37 -10.47 4.53 -4.60
N SER A 38 -11.62 4.74 -5.21
CA SER A 38 -12.09 6.06 -5.61
C SER A 38 -13.62 6.10 -5.62
N ARG A 39 -14.16 7.21 -5.11
CA ARG A 39 -15.62 7.46 -5.17
C ARG A 39 -16.07 7.82 -6.57
N HIS A 40 -15.17 8.38 -7.36
CA HIS A 40 -15.47 8.90 -8.70
C HIS A 40 -14.41 8.43 -9.67
N PRO A 41 -14.58 7.26 -10.31
CA PRO A 41 -13.61 6.79 -11.28
C PRO A 41 -13.54 7.75 -12.47
N PRO A 42 -12.32 8.04 -13.00
CA PRO A 42 -12.19 8.92 -14.15
C PRO A 42 -12.77 8.27 -15.42
N PRO A 43 -13.34 9.05 -16.33
CA PRO A 43 -13.90 8.48 -17.56
C PRO A 43 -12.85 7.95 -18.53
N ASP A 44 -11.59 8.37 -18.38
CA ASP A 44 -10.47 7.98 -19.23
C ASP A 44 -9.57 6.92 -18.58
N ALA A 45 -10.12 6.11 -17.69
CA ALA A 45 -9.35 5.08 -17.00
C ALA A 45 -8.72 4.12 -18.01
N PRO A 46 -7.39 3.84 -17.89
CA PRO A 46 -6.74 2.89 -18.78
C PRO A 46 -7.24 1.47 -18.52
N SER A 47 -7.15 0.63 -19.55
CA SER A 47 -7.43 -0.80 -19.38
C SER A 47 -6.42 -1.40 -18.39
N GLY A 48 -6.86 -2.36 -17.59
CA GLY A 48 -6.01 -3.01 -16.60
C GLY A 48 -6.00 -2.33 -15.23
N VAL A 49 -6.72 -1.22 -15.06
CA VAL A 49 -6.92 -0.58 -13.77
C VAL A 49 -8.38 -0.71 -13.38
N GLU A 50 -8.63 -1.26 -12.20
CA GLU A 50 -9.98 -1.39 -11.63
C GLU A 50 -10.21 -0.27 -10.61
N PHE A 51 -11.40 0.31 -10.64
CA PHE A 51 -11.80 1.33 -9.65
C PHE A 51 -12.89 0.76 -8.78
N VAL A 52 -12.72 0.87 -7.46
CA VAL A 52 -13.68 0.34 -6.49
C VAL A 52 -14.02 1.41 -5.44
N ASN A 53 -15.21 1.29 -4.88
CA ASN A 53 -15.68 2.13 -3.77
C ASN A 53 -16.32 1.27 -2.70
N ASP A 54 -15.81 0.07 -2.52
CA ASP A 54 -16.36 -0.90 -1.57
C ASP A 54 -15.87 -0.62 -0.15
N ALA A 55 -16.60 -1.11 0.84
CA ALA A 55 -16.11 -1.15 2.21
C ALA A 55 -14.86 -2.03 2.28
N ILE A 56 -13.83 -1.57 3.00
CA ILE A 56 -12.49 -2.19 2.98
C ILE A 56 -12.52 -3.62 3.53
N GLY A 57 -13.15 -3.83 4.68
CA GLY A 57 -13.17 -5.16 5.32
C GLY A 57 -13.71 -6.26 4.41
N PRO A 58 -14.96 -6.13 3.93
CA PRO A 58 -15.52 -7.13 3.00
C PRO A 58 -14.73 -7.26 1.70
N PHE A 59 -14.23 -6.16 1.16
CA PHE A 59 -13.42 -6.19 -0.07
C PHE A 59 -12.16 -7.02 0.12
N VAL A 60 -11.41 -6.77 1.20
CA VAL A 60 -10.16 -7.50 1.48
C VAL A 60 -10.45 -8.96 1.74
N SER A 61 -11.55 -9.28 2.45
CA SER A 61 -11.94 -10.67 2.68
C SER A 61 -12.18 -11.43 1.37
N ARG A 62 -12.89 -10.79 0.43
CA ARG A 62 -13.11 -11.40 -0.89
C ARG A 62 -11.82 -11.58 -1.66
N LEU A 63 -10.93 -10.57 -1.59
CA LEU A 63 -9.66 -10.60 -2.31
C LEU A 63 -8.74 -11.70 -1.74
N ARG A 64 -8.69 -11.86 -0.44
CA ARG A 64 -7.89 -12.91 0.22
C ARG A 64 -8.41 -14.31 -0.07
N ALA A 65 -9.69 -14.45 -0.34
CA ALA A 65 -10.28 -15.74 -0.69
C ALA A 65 -9.89 -16.22 -2.09
N GLN A 66 -9.38 -15.34 -2.94
CA GLN A 66 -8.91 -15.68 -4.26
C GLN A 66 -7.49 -16.24 -4.19
N PRO A 67 -7.16 -17.26 -5.01
CA PRO A 67 -5.77 -17.75 -5.07
C PRO A 67 -4.86 -16.68 -5.64
N GLY A 68 -3.62 -16.63 -5.17
CA GLY A 68 -2.66 -15.67 -5.66
C GLY A 68 -1.52 -15.44 -4.69
N LYS A 69 -0.73 -14.43 -5.03
CA LYS A 69 0.43 -14.01 -4.24
C LYS A 69 0.04 -12.92 -3.24
N ASP A 70 1.03 -12.22 -2.72
CA ASP A 70 0.79 -11.15 -1.78
C ASP A 70 0.16 -9.92 -2.43
N ILE A 71 -0.54 -9.15 -1.63
CA ILE A 71 -1.23 -7.93 -2.03
C ILE A 71 -0.44 -6.74 -1.47
N TRP A 72 -0.05 -5.82 -2.33
CA TRP A 72 0.72 -4.65 -1.94
C TRP A 72 -0.20 -3.43 -1.83
N LEU A 73 -0.35 -2.92 -0.61
CA LEU A 73 -1.02 -1.64 -0.36
C LEU A 73 0.03 -0.53 -0.54
N MET A 74 0.01 0.12 -1.69
CA MET A 74 1.02 1.14 -2.05
C MET A 74 0.85 2.44 -1.27
N GLY A 75 -0.35 2.78 -0.91
CA GLY A 75 -0.65 4.04 -0.22
C GLY A 75 -1.65 4.88 -1.00
N GLY A 76 -1.89 6.13 -0.64
CA GLY A 76 -1.17 6.93 0.36
C GLY A 76 -1.68 6.80 1.79
N GLY A 77 -1.34 7.81 2.59
CA GLY A 77 -1.55 7.79 4.02
C GLY A 77 -3.01 7.63 4.47
N GLU A 78 -3.95 8.20 3.74
CA GLU A 78 -5.37 8.08 4.06
C GLU A 78 -5.87 6.64 3.91
N ILE A 79 -5.53 5.98 2.81
CA ILE A 79 -5.97 4.61 2.59
C ILE A 79 -5.29 3.65 3.55
N ILE A 80 -4.01 3.89 3.86
CA ILE A 80 -3.30 3.08 4.87
C ILE A 80 -4.01 3.20 6.22
N ALA A 81 -4.40 4.41 6.61
CA ALA A 81 -5.14 4.63 7.86
C ALA A 81 -6.47 3.86 7.86
N SER A 82 -7.20 3.90 6.76
CA SER A 82 -8.47 3.19 6.64
C SER A 82 -8.31 1.67 6.70
N PHE A 83 -7.24 1.15 6.08
CA PHE A 83 -6.95 -0.29 6.15
C PHE A 83 -6.51 -0.71 7.55
N LEU A 84 -5.76 0.13 8.26
CA LEU A 84 -5.42 -0.13 9.66
C LEU A 84 -6.67 -0.16 10.55
N ASP A 85 -7.60 0.78 10.35
CA ASP A 85 -8.85 0.81 11.11
C ASP A 85 -9.68 -0.45 10.87
N ALA A 86 -9.60 -1.02 9.67
CA ALA A 86 -10.29 -2.27 9.33
C ALA A 86 -9.49 -3.52 9.70
N GLN A 87 -8.34 -3.38 10.35
CA GLN A 87 -7.42 -4.47 10.70
C GLN A 87 -7.06 -5.34 9.48
N ALA A 88 -6.83 -4.68 8.34
CA ALA A 88 -6.63 -5.33 7.05
C ALA A 88 -5.17 -5.30 6.57
N ILE A 89 -4.22 -4.91 7.43
CA ILE A 89 -2.79 -4.89 7.10
C ILE A 89 -2.08 -5.93 7.95
N ASP A 90 -1.26 -6.75 7.31
CA ASP A 90 -0.50 -7.80 7.98
C ASP A 90 0.93 -7.37 8.27
N GLU A 91 1.59 -6.71 7.30
CA GLU A 91 3.01 -6.37 7.39
C GLU A 91 3.27 -4.99 6.82
N PHE A 92 4.28 -4.33 7.38
CA PHE A 92 4.83 -3.09 6.86
C PHE A 92 6.29 -3.29 6.47
N VAL A 93 6.66 -2.76 5.32
CA VAL A 93 8.05 -2.57 4.92
C VAL A 93 8.27 -1.07 4.81
N ILE A 94 9.02 -0.52 5.76
CA ILE A 94 9.22 0.93 5.85
C ILE A 94 10.67 1.25 5.54
N SER A 95 10.89 2.10 4.53
CA SER A 95 12.23 2.56 4.17
C SER A 95 12.51 3.89 4.85
N VAL A 96 13.63 3.95 5.56
CA VAL A 96 14.12 5.19 6.17
C VAL A 96 15.27 5.70 5.31
N VAL A 97 15.03 6.84 4.65
CA VAL A 97 16.01 7.47 3.76
C VAL A 97 16.85 8.45 4.59
N PRO A 98 18.20 8.45 4.45
CA PRO A 98 19.08 9.24 5.31
C PRO A 98 19.11 10.74 4.92
N VAL A 99 17.95 11.40 4.97
CA VAL A 99 17.78 12.80 4.62
C VAL A 99 16.78 13.44 5.56
N PHE A 100 17.11 14.62 6.09
CA PHE A 100 16.12 15.44 6.77
C PHE A 100 15.42 16.32 5.76
N ILE A 101 14.10 16.29 5.74
CA ILE A 101 13.32 17.08 4.78
C ILE A 101 12.59 18.26 5.42
N GLY A 102 12.61 18.36 6.75
CA GLY A 102 11.96 19.42 7.49
C GLY A 102 10.44 19.30 7.57
N ASP A 103 9.78 19.13 6.45
CA ASP A 103 8.34 18.97 6.37
C ASP A 103 8.01 17.97 5.26
N GLY A 104 6.86 17.33 5.34
CA GLY A 104 6.51 16.31 4.36
C GLY A 104 5.11 15.76 4.57
N ILE A 105 4.77 14.76 3.75
CA ILE A 105 3.48 14.08 3.81
C ILE A 105 3.59 12.96 4.84
N PRO A 106 2.66 12.88 5.82
CA PRO A 106 2.66 11.77 6.78
C PRO A 106 2.52 10.42 6.08
N LEU A 107 3.27 9.43 6.54
CA LEU A 107 3.17 8.07 6.03
C LEU A 107 1.76 7.52 6.22
N ILE A 108 1.15 7.80 7.35
CA ILE A 108 -0.20 7.37 7.70
C ILE A 108 -0.97 8.59 8.20
N ALA A 109 -2.21 8.77 7.71
CA ALA A 109 -3.06 9.87 8.14
C ALA A 109 -3.31 9.80 9.65
N ARG A 110 -3.37 10.97 10.28
CA ARG A 110 -3.58 11.06 11.72
C ARG A 110 -4.94 10.53 12.12
N ARG A 111 -4.95 9.62 13.08
CA ARG A 111 -6.15 9.09 13.73
C ARG A 111 -5.80 8.69 15.15
N HIS A 112 -6.76 8.74 16.04
CA HIS A 112 -6.56 8.28 17.41
C HIS A 112 -6.51 6.76 17.42
N ARG A 113 -5.29 6.21 17.30
CA ARG A 113 -5.09 4.77 17.33
C ARG A 113 -3.70 4.45 17.86
N HIS A 114 -3.60 3.29 18.41
CA HIS A 114 -2.35 2.70 18.86
C HIS A 114 -2.26 1.30 18.26
N VAL A 115 -1.33 1.11 17.32
CA VAL A 115 -1.19 -0.16 16.60
C VAL A 115 0.19 -0.72 16.91
N PRO A 116 0.29 -1.73 17.78
CA PRO A 116 1.58 -2.35 18.09
C PRO A 116 2.13 -3.11 16.88
N LEU A 117 3.43 -2.99 16.69
CA LEU A 117 4.15 -3.68 15.62
C LEU A 117 5.23 -4.56 16.24
N GLU A 118 5.48 -5.69 15.61
CA GLU A 118 6.58 -6.60 15.99
C GLU A 118 7.65 -6.52 14.91
N LEU A 119 8.88 -6.20 15.29
CA LEU A 119 10.00 -6.14 14.36
C LEU A 119 10.35 -7.55 13.90
N HIS A 120 10.33 -7.74 12.59
CA HIS A 120 10.67 -9.02 11.97
C HIS A 120 12.12 -9.05 11.47
N SER A 121 12.53 -8.01 10.71
CA SER A 121 13.90 -7.94 10.18
C SER A 121 14.27 -6.50 9.79
N ILE A 122 15.58 -6.30 9.65
CA ILE A 122 16.15 -5.01 9.25
C ILE A 122 17.13 -5.29 8.10
N ASP A 123 17.01 -4.51 7.02
CA ASP A 123 17.94 -4.56 5.90
C ASP A 123 18.69 -3.23 5.80
N ARG A 124 19.99 -3.30 5.60
CA ARG A 124 20.85 -2.13 5.38
C ARG A 124 21.31 -2.11 3.93
N PHE A 125 21.27 -0.93 3.32
CA PHE A 125 21.71 -0.73 1.95
C PHE A 125 22.93 0.18 1.90
N GLU A 126 23.74 0.05 0.84
CA GLU A 126 25.00 0.80 0.69
C GLU A 126 24.79 2.32 0.63
N ASP A 127 23.63 2.76 0.12
CA ASP A 127 23.28 4.19 0.03
C ASP A 127 22.82 4.78 1.36
N GLY A 128 22.79 3.98 2.43
CA GLY A 128 22.37 4.43 3.75
C GLY A 128 20.89 4.26 4.05
N VAL A 129 20.11 3.77 3.10
CA VAL A 129 18.69 3.43 3.34
C VAL A 129 18.62 2.23 4.28
N VAL A 130 17.70 2.27 5.23
CA VAL A 130 17.39 1.14 6.11
C VAL A 130 15.94 0.75 5.90
N GLN A 131 15.69 -0.53 5.65
CA GLN A 131 14.32 -1.05 5.58
C GLN A 131 13.98 -1.81 6.85
N LEU A 132 12.83 -1.48 7.41
CA LEU A 132 12.29 -2.09 8.61
C LEU A 132 11.08 -2.94 8.23
N HIS A 133 11.13 -4.22 8.54
CA HIS A 133 10.03 -5.16 8.28
C HIS A 133 9.31 -5.41 9.59
N TYR A 134 8.05 -4.98 9.68
CA TYR A 134 7.21 -5.15 10.85
C TYR A 134 5.98 -5.99 10.54
N ARG A 135 5.56 -6.78 11.51
CA ARG A 135 4.26 -7.43 11.50
C ARG A 135 3.31 -6.64 12.39
N VAL A 136 2.09 -6.46 11.92
CA VAL A 136 1.05 -5.83 12.72
C VAL A 136 0.53 -6.83 13.73
N GLN A 137 0.53 -6.45 15.01
CA GLN A 137 -0.09 -7.28 16.05
C GLN A 137 -1.59 -7.08 15.99
N LYS A 138 -2.32 -8.13 15.62
CA LYS A 138 -3.77 -8.06 15.53
C LYS A 138 -4.39 -7.98 16.93
N GLN A 139 -5.28 -7.03 17.10
CA GLN A 139 -6.04 -6.93 18.36
C GLN A 139 -7.21 -7.92 18.33
N PRO A 140 -7.55 -8.55 19.47
CA PRO A 140 -8.69 -9.46 19.56
C PRO A 140 -10.03 -8.74 19.36
#